data_4ea897683a3e25492349a6355ccd266e
#
_entry.id   4ea897683a3e25492349a6355ccd266e
#
_cell.length_a   1.000
_cell.length_b   1.000
_cell.length_c   1.000
_cell.angle_alpha   90.00
_cell.angle_beta   90.00
_cell.angle_gamma   90.00
#
_symmetry.space_group_name_H-M   'P 1'
#
loop_
_entity.id
_entity.type
_entity.pdbx_description
1 polymer ?
#
loop_
_entity_poly.entity_id
_entity_poly.type
_entity_poly.pdbx_seq_one_letter_code
_entity_poly.pdbx_strand_id
1 'polypeptide(L)'
;GRSNRVYVVRKFPQLTERFDRFSHLLEKYCGGEAMTYEMKYDVPPNTGWNKDETPTFSKFFNLRPECKLALTLEVTHYGTDDNKVSAERLINTGKSFCRALDEFSQN
;
A
#
# COMPACT_ATOMS: atom_id res chain seq x y z
N GLY A 1 1.51 16.39 -3.20
CA GLY A 1 0.88 15.43 -4.07
C GLY A 1 1.30 14.00 -3.80
N ARG A 2 0.59 13.11 -4.45
CA ARG A 2 0.77 11.67 -4.31
C ARG A 2 2.03 11.16 -5.03
N SER A 3 2.42 11.81 -6.11
CA SER A 3 3.44 11.31 -7.04
C SER A 3 4.83 11.07 -6.39
N ASN A 4 5.13 11.73 -5.29
CA ASN A 4 6.40 11.56 -4.58
C ASN A 4 6.23 10.86 -3.23
N ARG A 5 5.15 10.11 -3.07
CA ARG A 5 4.79 9.42 -1.83
C ARG A 5 4.75 7.91 -2.01
N VAL A 6 4.80 7.20 -0.90
CA VAL A 6 4.48 5.77 -0.86
C VAL A 6 2.98 5.67 -0.61
N TYR A 7 2.29 4.89 -1.42
CA TYR A 7 0.84 4.75 -1.26
C TYR A 7 0.35 3.40 -1.77
N VAL A 8 -0.81 2.99 -1.28
CA VAL A 8 -1.50 1.77 -1.71
C VAL A 8 -2.59 2.15 -2.71
N VAL A 9 -2.67 1.39 -3.80
CA VAL A 9 -3.77 1.50 -4.77
C VAL A 9 -4.85 0.52 -4.32
N ARG A 10 -5.99 1.05 -3.92
CA ARG A 10 -7.11 0.26 -3.37
C ARG A 10 -8.09 -0.13 -4.45
N LYS A 11 -8.65 -1.32 -4.32
CA LYS A 11 -9.68 -1.85 -5.21
C LYS A 11 -10.92 -2.23 -4.39
N PHE A 12 -12.08 -2.16 -5.04
CA PHE A 12 -13.37 -2.63 -4.51
C PHE A 12 -13.76 -1.98 -3.18
N PRO A 13 -14.76 -1.07 -3.18
CA PRO A 13 -15.21 -0.41 -1.95
C PRO A 13 -15.61 -1.38 -0.83
N GLN A 14 -16.11 -2.57 -1.19
CA GLN A 14 -16.50 -3.59 -0.21
C GLN A 14 -15.32 -4.17 0.58
N LEU A 15 -14.08 -3.94 0.13
CA LEU A 15 -12.88 -4.39 0.84
C LEU A 15 -12.24 -3.28 1.70
N THR A 16 -12.93 -2.16 1.88
CA THR A 16 -12.37 -0.99 2.58
C THR A 16 -11.82 -1.34 3.96
N GLU A 17 -12.53 -2.15 4.75
CA GLU A 17 -12.06 -2.53 6.08
C GLU A 17 -10.74 -3.30 6.05
N ARG A 18 -10.58 -4.19 5.07
CA ARG A 18 -9.34 -4.96 4.91
C ARG A 18 -8.19 -4.04 4.52
N PHE A 19 -8.43 -3.12 3.57
CA PHE A 19 -7.42 -2.13 3.19
C PHE A 19 -7.05 -1.21 4.35
N ASP A 20 -8.04 -0.76 5.10
CA ASP A 20 -7.78 0.11 6.27
C ASP A 20 -6.91 -0.61 7.29
N ARG A 21 -7.23 -1.86 7.61
CA ARG A 21 -6.45 -2.66 8.56
C ARG A 21 -5.00 -2.82 8.09
N PHE A 22 -4.81 -3.12 6.81
CA PHE A 22 -3.47 -3.26 6.25
C PHE A 22 -2.72 -1.92 6.25
N SER A 23 -3.38 -0.84 5.87
CA SER A 23 -2.79 0.50 5.84
C SER A 23 -2.38 0.97 7.25
N HIS A 24 -3.18 0.66 8.27
CA HIS A 24 -2.78 0.95 9.65
C HIS A 24 -1.51 0.18 10.05
N LEU A 25 -1.37 -1.06 9.60
CA LEU A 25 -0.16 -1.83 9.85
C LEU A 25 1.05 -1.25 9.11
N LEU A 26 0.86 -0.75 7.89
CA LEU A 26 1.93 -0.05 7.18
C LEU A 26 2.36 1.21 7.94
N GLU A 27 1.40 1.98 8.44
CA GLU A 27 1.73 3.17 9.25
C GLU A 27 2.50 2.80 10.51
N LYS A 28 2.18 1.66 11.11
CA LYS A 28 2.85 1.17 12.31
C LYS A 28 4.32 0.80 12.04
N TYR A 29 4.59 0.16 10.91
CA TYR A 29 5.91 -0.41 10.64
C TYR A 29 6.81 0.45 9.75
N CYS A 30 6.25 1.37 8.96
CA CYS A 30 7.01 2.27 8.11
C CYS A 30 7.42 3.54 8.86
N GLY A 31 8.53 4.15 8.43
CA GLY A 31 9.07 5.35 9.04
C GLY A 31 10.46 5.10 9.61
N GLY A 32 11.07 6.12 10.20
CA GLY A 32 12.43 6.03 10.68
C GLY A 32 13.40 5.72 9.55
N GLU A 33 13.99 4.52 9.58
CA GLU A 33 14.93 4.09 8.54
C GLU A 33 14.25 3.60 7.27
N ALA A 34 12.93 3.40 7.29
CA ALA A 34 12.12 3.10 6.11
C ALA A 34 11.46 4.39 5.60
N MET A 35 10.89 4.30 4.38
CA MET A 35 10.06 5.40 3.89
C MET A 35 8.82 5.54 4.77
N THR A 36 8.41 6.79 5.02
CA THR A 36 7.18 7.04 5.74
C THR A 36 5.98 6.72 4.84
N TYR A 37 5.02 6.00 5.39
CA TYR A 37 3.75 5.71 4.74
C TYR A 37 2.62 6.37 5.51
N GLU A 38 1.72 7.03 4.80
CA GLU A 38 0.54 7.66 5.38
C GLU A 38 -0.68 7.25 4.57
N MET A 39 -1.68 6.68 5.23
CA MET A 39 -2.90 6.18 4.60
C MET A 39 -3.63 7.25 3.78
N LYS A 40 -3.50 8.52 4.17
CA LYS A 40 -4.18 9.62 3.46
C LYS A 40 -3.76 9.76 1.99
N TYR A 41 -2.62 9.17 1.60
CA TYR A 41 -2.16 9.21 0.20
C TYR A 41 -2.61 8.01 -0.62
N ASP A 42 -3.28 7.03 -0.01
CA ASP A 42 -3.82 5.90 -0.75
C ASP A 42 -4.78 6.37 -1.84
N VAL A 43 -4.81 5.64 -2.94
CA VAL A 43 -5.75 5.91 -4.03
C VAL A 43 -7.02 5.10 -3.77
N PRO A 44 -8.16 5.77 -3.53
CA PRO A 44 -9.42 5.06 -3.31
C PRO A 44 -9.87 4.29 -4.55
N PRO A 45 -10.72 3.26 -4.39
CA PRO A 45 -11.29 2.56 -5.54
C PRO A 45 -12.10 3.51 -6.42
N ASN A 46 -12.05 3.27 -7.73
CA ASN A 46 -12.85 4.00 -8.72
C ASN A 46 -12.61 5.50 -8.72
N THR A 47 -11.41 5.93 -8.37
CA THR A 47 -10.99 7.33 -8.34
C THR A 47 -9.96 7.56 -9.45
N GLY A 48 -10.21 8.56 -10.31
CA GLY A 48 -9.31 8.90 -11.41
C GLY A 48 -9.03 7.70 -12.31
N TRP A 49 -7.76 7.36 -12.48
CA TRP A 49 -7.33 6.24 -13.32
C TRP A 49 -7.57 4.86 -12.66
N ASN A 50 -7.84 4.83 -11.37
CA ASN A 50 -8.01 3.58 -10.62
C ASN A 50 -9.46 3.10 -10.72
N LYS A 51 -9.75 2.26 -11.70
CA LYS A 51 -11.09 1.73 -11.95
C LYS A 51 -11.14 0.24 -11.66
N ASP A 52 -12.20 -0.21 -10.99
CA ASP A 52 -12.38 -1.64 -10.68
C ASP A 52 -12.52 -2.47 -11.95
N GLU A 53 -13.09 -1.93 -13.02
CA GLU A 53 -13.24 -2.65 -14.28
C GLU A 53 -11.92 -2.83 -15.05
N THR A 54 -10.87 -2.10 -14.68
CA THR A 54 -9.56 -2.24 -15.34
C THR A 54 -8.92 -3.57 -14.93
N PRO A 55 -8.57 -4.46 -15.88
CA PRO A 55 -7.95 -5.74 -15.52
C PRO A 55 -6.55 -5.51 -14.96
N THR A 56 -6.34 -5.99 -13.73
CA THR A 56 -5.04 -5.94 -13.03
C THR A 56 -4.87 -7.20 -12.21
N PHE A 57 -3.63 -7.48 -11.80
CA PHE A 57 -3.38 -8.61 -10.92
C PHE A 57 -4.11 -8.48 -9.59
N SER A 58 -4.11 -7.30 -9.00
CA SER A 58 -4.80 -7.09 -7.73
C SER A 58 -6.31 -7.30 -7.85
N LYS A 59 -6.91 -6.89 -8.97
CA LYS A 59 -8.32 -7.16 -9.24
C LYS A 59 -8.58 -8.66 -9.31
N PHE A 60 -7.78 -9.38 -10.10
CA PHE A 60 -7.95 -10.82 -10.28
C PHE A 60 -7.88 -11.55 -8.94
N PHE A 61 -6.86 -11.30 -8.13
CA PHE A 61 -6.68 -12.00 -6.87
C PHE A 61 -7.73 -11.61 -5.84
N ASN A 62 -8.17 -10.34 -5.80
CA ASN A 62 -9.21 -9.90 -4.87
C ASN A 62 -10.57 -10.55 -5.14
N LEU A 63 -10.79 -11.08 -6.35
CA LEU A 63 -12.02 -11.81 -6.68
C LEU A 63 -11.98 -13.28 -6.28
N ARG A 64 -10.83 -13.77 -5.80
CA ARG A 64 -10.71 -15.16 -5.35
C ARG A 64 -11.12 -15.29 -3.89
N PRO A 65 -11.97 -16.30 -3.55
CA PRO A 65 -12.43 -16.47 -2.17
C PRO A 65 -11.31 -16.74 -1.17
N GLU A 66 -10.25 -17.42 -1.61
CA GLU A 66 -9.11 -17.78 -0.77
C GLU A 66 -8.13 -16.62 -0.54
N CYS A 67 -8.26 -15.55 -1.30
CA CYS A 67 -7.37 -14.39 -1.17
C CYS A 67 -7.99 -13.37 -0.19
N LYS A 68 -7.31 -13.09 0.91
CA LYS A 68 -7.79 -12.11 1.88
C LYS A 68 -7.66 -10.68 1.39
N LEU A 69 -6.58 -10.39 0.68
CA LEU A 69 -6.32 -9.06 0.14
C LEU A 69 -5.19 -9.15 -0.88
N ALA A 70 -5.37 -8.49 -2.01
CA ALA A 70 -4.31 -8.23 -2.97
C ALA A 70 -4.25 -6.73 -3.22
N LEU A 71 -3.06 -6.18 -3.26
CA LEU A 71 -2.89 -4.74 -3.40
C LEU A 71 -1.65 -4.41 -4.22
N THR A 72 -1.59 -3.16 -4.66
CA THR A 72 -0.40 -2.60 -5.28
C THR A 72 0.15 -1.51 -4.36
N LEU A 73 1.42 -1.63 -4.01
CA LEU A 73 2.15 -0.59 -3.29
C LEU A 73 2.99 0.19 -4.31
N GLU A 74 2.73 1.47 -4.42
CA GLU A 74 3.52 2.35 -5.25
C GLU A 74 4.60 3.01 -4.41
N VAL A 75 5.84 2.96 -4.90
CA VAL A 75 6.99 3.53 -4.21
C VAL A 75 7.65 4.55 -5.12
N THR A 76 7.86 5.74 -4.60
CA THR A 76 8.42 6.85 -5.37
C THR A 76 9.89 6.65 -5.71
N HIS A 77 10.32 7.23 -6.84
CA HIS A 77 11.73 7.30 -7.21
C HIS A 77 12.44 8.52 -6.61
N TYR A 78 11.71 9.55 -6.25
CA TYR A 78 12.28 10.84 -5.85
C TYR A 78 12.11 11.13 -4.36
N GLY A 79 10.93 10.88 -3.82
CA GLY A 79 10.63 11.25 -2.44
C GLY A 79 10.43 12.75 -2.26
N THR A 80 10.50 13.18 -1.01
CA THR A 80 10.37 14.58 -0.61
C THR A 80 11.47 14.89 0.42
N ASP A 81 11.65 16.18 0.79
CA ASP A 81 12.69 16.56 1.75
C ASP A 81 12.50 15.88 3.11
N ASP A 82 11.25 15.64 3.50
CA ASP A 82 10.90 14.97 4.76
C ASP A 82 10.71 13.45 4.62
N ASN A 83 10.83 12.94 3.40
CA ASN A 83 10.67 11.50 3.13
C ASN A 83 11.58 11.12 1.96
N LYS A 84 12.89 11.19 2.19
CA LYS A 84 13.90 10.99 1.15
C LYS A 84 14.02 9.54 0.73
N VAL A 85 14.26 9.33 -0.56
CA VAL A 85 14.53 8.01 -1.12
C VAL A 85 16.03 7.71 -1.02
N SER A 86 16.34 6.49 -0.59
CA SER A 86 17.68 5.90 -0.68
C SER A 86 17.52 4.40 -0.83
N ALA A 87 18.56 3.72 -1.30
CA ALA A 87 18.52 2.27 -1.43
C ALA A 87 18.23 1.61 -0.07
N GLU A 88 18.89 2.10 0.99
CA GLU A 88 18.67 1.58 2.34
C GLU A 88 17.23 1.77 2.80
N ARG A 89 16.67 2.95 2.59
CA ARG A 89 15.27 3.22 2.99
C ARG A 89 14.28 2.39 2.20
N LEU A 90 14.54 2.13 0.92
CA LEU A 90 13.69 1.27 0.11
C LEU A 90 13.73 -0.19 0.59
N ILE A 91 14.92 -0.68 0.94
CA ILE A 91 15.06 -2.03 1.51
C ILE A 91 14.30 -2.12 2.84
N ASN A 92 14.44 -1.14 3.70
CA ASN A 92 13.75 -1.11 4.99
C ASN A 92 12.24 -0.98 4.81
N THR A 93 11.78 -0.25 3.79
CA THR A 93 10.36 -0.17 3.44
C THR A 93 9.83 -1.55 3.06
N GLY A 94 10.59 -2.32 2.26
CA GLY A 94 10.23 -3.70 1.93
C GLY A 94 10.11 -4.59 3.17
N LYS A 95 11.04 -4.46 4.11
CA LYS A 95 10.98 -5.18 5.39
C LYS A 95 9.75 -4.80 6.20
N SER A 96 9.43 -3.52 6.26
CA SER A 96 8.23 -3.02 6.96
C SER A 96 6.96 -3.56 6.33
N PHE A 97 6.91 -3.60 5.00
CA PHE A 97 5.80 -4.18 4.25
C PHE A 97 5.62 -5.66 4.61
N CYS A 98 6.72 -6.42 4.67
CA CYS A 98 6.66 -7.84 5.04
C CYS A 98 6.14 -8.03 6.48
N ARG A 99 6.53 -7.16 7.42
CA ARG A 99 6.00 -7.21 8.78
C ARG A 99 4.50 -6.94 8.80
N ALA A 100 4.05 -5.95 8.03
CA ALA A 100 2.63 -5.65 7.92
C ALA A 100 1.85 -6.83 7.34
N LEU A 101 2.38 -7.48 6.29
CA LEU A 101 1.77 -8.67 5.71
C LEU A 101 1.67 -9.81 6.73
N ASP A 102 2.74 -10.05 7.48
CA ASP A 102 2.78 -11.11 8.48
C ASP A 102 1.70 -10.89 9.55
N GLU A 103 1.65 -9.70 10.12
CA GLU A 103 0.64 -9.40 11.15
C GLU A 103 -0.77 -9.43 10.58
N PHE A 104 -0.98 -8.92 9.36
CA PHE A 104 -2.28 -8.97 8.69
C PHE A 104 -2.76 -10.41 8.52
N SER A 105 -1.86 -11.32 8.14
CA SER A 105 -2.21 -12.71 7.87
C SER A 105 -2.59 -13.50 9.13
N GLN A 106 -2.22 -13.00 10.32
CA GLN A 106 -2.52 -13.65 11.58
C GLN A 106 -3.95 -13.39 12.09
N ASN A 107 -4.66 -12.50 11.42
CA ASN A 107 -6.05 -12.18 11.80
C ASN A 107 -7.04 -12.67 10.75
#